data_0950f6198c99a627b41d36d9f37146a5
#
_entry.id   0950f6198c99a627b41d36d9f37146a5
#
_cell.length_a   1.000
_cell.length_b   1.000
_cell.length_c   1.000
_cell.angle_alpha   90.00
_cell.angle_beta   90.00
_cell.angle_gamma   90.00
#
_symmetry.space_group_name_H-M   'P 1'
#
loop_
_entity.id
_entity.type
_entity.pdbx_description
1 polymer ?
#
loop_
_entity_poly.entity_id
_entity_poly.type
_entity_poly.pdbx_seq_one_letter_code
_entity_poly.pdbx_strand_id
1 'polypeptide(L)'
;MSKTKGDRRMKKRNLFLALFLSVILFSGCNSKQGESTDSSAAKEQVTSTERSEEKATITLLDGDKELSKKEITFKKDQKLFDVLKENYSVEDDDGMITSLDGHAQDAKSNKYWVFTINDEQVNKGAKEVTLKKDDRVVFKLEQF
;
A
#
# COMPACT_ATOMS: atom_id res chain seq x y z
N MET A 1 -5.65 -30.99 43.88
CA MET A 1 -7.07 -30.62 43.72
C MET A 1 -7.14 -29.09 43.66
N SER A 2 -7.33 -28.51 42.50
CA SER A 2 -8.14 -27.34 42.26
C SER A 2 -8.15 -27.03 40.76
N LYS A 3 -9.30 -27.22 40.14
CA LYS A 3 -9.60 -26.88 38.76
C LYS A 3 -10.00 -25.41 38.72
N THR A 4 -9.43 -24.61 37.83
CA THR A 4 -10.02 -23.36 37.43
C THR A 4 -10.26 -23.35 35.91
N LYS A 5 -11.50 -23.22 35.63
CA LYS A 5 -12.32 -23.33 34.45
C LYS A 5 -12.08 -22.09 33.55
N GLY A 6 -11.77 -22.34 32.30
CA GLY A 6 -11.56 -21.31 31.30
C GLY A 6 -12.86 -20.55 30.94
N ASP A 7 -12.73 -19.28 30.79
CA ASP A 7 -13.79 -18.43 30.25
C ASP A 7 -13.54 -18.14 28.77
N ARG A 8 -14.37 -18.74 27.92
CA ARG A 8 -14.41 -18.49 26.50
C ARG A 8 -15.33 -17.28 26.23
N ARG A 9 -14.79 -16.11 26.12
CA ARG A 9 -15.55 -14.98 25.61
C ARG A 9 -15.72 -15.07 24.09
N MET A 10 -16.89 -15.50 23.70
CA MET A 10 -17.40 -15.38 22.33
C MET A 10 -17.55 -13.89 21.97
N LYS A 11 -16.77 -13.42 21.03
CA LYS A 11 -16.96 -12.12 20.38
C LYS A 11 -18.19 -12.19 19.48
N LYS A 12 -19.21 -11.45 19.84
CA LYS A 12 -20.48 -11.28 19.11
C LYS A 12 -20.21 -10.70 17.72
N ARG A 13 -20.61 -11.47 16.70
CA ARG A 13 -20.69 -11.04 15.31
C ARG A 13 -21.88 -10.12 15.18
N ASN A 14 -21.67 -8.82 15.00
CA ASN A 14 -22.72 -7.88 14.65
C ASN A 14 -23.03 -8.03 13.15
N LEU A 15 -24.14 -8.69 12.89
CA LEU A 15 -24.81 -8.79 11.60
C LEU A 15 -25.67 -7.52 11.44
N PHE A 16 -25.17 -6.52 10.71
CA PHE A 16 -26.01 -5.40 10.26
C PHE A 16 -26.37 -5.61 8.81
N LEU A 17 -27.59 -6.14 8.64
CA LEU A 17 -28.32 -6.18 7.39
C LEU A 17 -29.02 -4.82 7.24
N ALA A 18 -28.56 -3.97 6.36
CA ALA A 18 -29.27 -2.76 5.96
C ALA A 18 -29.55 -2.80 4.45
N LEU A 19 -30.78 -3.12 4.17
CA LEU A 19 -31.42 -3.09 2.87
C LEU A 19 -31.79 -1.64 2.55
N PHE A 20 -31.16 -1.03 1.55
CA PHE A 20 -31.67 0.20 0.95
C PHE A 20 -31.82 0.04 -0.55
N LEU A 21 -33.07 -0.18 -0.90
CA LEU A 21 -33.61 -0.14 -2.24
C LEU A 21 -33.97 1.32 -2.55
N SER A 22 -33.28 1.97 -3.46
CA SER A 22 -33.73 3.25 -4.02
C SER A 22 -33.58 3.24 -5.54
N VAL A 23 -34.71 3.05 -6.17
CA VAL A 23 -34.96 3.22 -7.60
C VAL A 23 -35.16 4.71 -7.84
N ILE A 24 -34.33 5.34 -8.70
CA ILE A 24 -34.67 6.62 -9.30
C ILE A 24 -34.51 6.50 -10.81
N LEU A 25 -35.65 6.40 -11.47
CA LEU A 25 -35.81 6.56 -12.90
C LEU A 25 -35.82 8.06 -13.23
N PHE A 26 -34.90 8.52 -14.05
CA PHE A 26 -35.08 9.76 -14.80
C PHE A 26 -34.93 9.48 -16.29
N SER A 27 -36.09 9.34 -16.93
CA SER A 27 -36.27 9.53 -18.35
C SER A 27 -36.32 11.03 -18.66
N GLY A 28 -35.63 11.43 -19.70
CA GLY A 28 -35.72 12.79 -20.20
C GLY A 28 -34.94 12.97 -21.51
N CYS A 29 -35.53 12.49 -22.62
CA CYS A 29 -35.17 12.98 -23.96
C CYS A 29 -35.81 14.35 -24.18
N ASN A 30 -35.10 15.32 -24.74
CA ASN A 30 -35.67 16.11 -25.82
C ASN A 30 -34.60 16.77 -26.68
N SER A 31 -34.82 16.63 -28.00
CA SER A 31 -34.10 17.24 -29.12
C SER A 31 -34.51 18.69 -29.34
N LYS A 32 -33.62 19.55 -29.77
CA LYS A 32 -33.65 20.36 -31.02
C LYS A 32 -32.71 21.56 -30.94
N GLN A 33 -31.71 21.53 -31.76
CA GLN A 33 -31.34 22.43 -32.89
C GLN A 33 -31.67 23.94 -32.80
N GLY A 34 -30.60 24.76 -32.92
CA GLY A 34 -30.65 26.22 -33.16
C GLY A 34 -29.31 26.89 -32.84
N GLU A 35 -28.49 26.98 -33.77
CA GLU A 35 -27.68 28.00 -34.45
C GLU A 35 -27.22 29.25 -33.67
N SER A 36 -25.88 29.45 -33.73
CA SER A 36 -25.06 30.68 -33.80
C SER A 36 -25.07 31.70 -32.67
N THR A 37 -23.95 31.93 -32.00
CA THR A 37 -23.00 33.06 -32.19
C THR A 37 -22.04 33.12 -31.00
N ASP A 38 -20.76 33.03 -31.31
CA ASP A 38 -19.59 33.72 -30.76
C ASP A 38 -19.70 34.40 -29.38
N SER A 39 -18.94 33.91 -28.42
CA SER A 39 -18.14 34.75 -27.52
C SER A 39 -17.15 33.93 -26.73
N SER A 40 -15.88 34.28 -26.85
CA SER A 40 -14.73 33.91 -26.03
C SER A 40 -15.07 33.81 -24.55
N ALA A 41 -14.89 32.64 -23.97
CA ALA A 41 -14.66 32.50 -22.56
C ALA A 41 -13.65 31.35 -22.33
N ALA A 42 -12.55 31.73 -21.72
CA ALA A 42 -11.41 30.90 -21.38
C ALA A 42 -11.85 29.57 -20.76
N LYS A 43 -11.53 28.50 -21.45
CA LYS A 43 -11.57 27.16 -20.90
C LYS A 43 -10.41 27.09 -19.91
N GLU A 44 -10.68 27.31 -18.65
CA GLU A 44 -9.80 26.83 -17.58
C GLU A 44 -9.66 25.32 -17.75
N GLN A 45 -8.58 24.93 -18.40
CA GLN A 45 -8.11 23.57 -18.45
C GLN A 45 -7.63 23.25 -17.03
N VAL A 46 -8.52 22.75 -16.20
CA VAL A 46 -8.13 22.07 -14.98
C VAL A 46 -7.30 20.87 -15.42
N THR A 47 -6.00 21.07 -15.51
CA THR A 47 -5.06 19.98 -15.61
C THR A 47 -5.15 19.21 -14.31
N SER A 48 -6.08 18.27 -14.22
CA SER A 48 -5.98 17.20 -13.28
C SER A 48 -4.72 16.45 -13.67
N THR A 49 -3.63 16.71 -12.97
CA THR A 49 -2.48 15.84 -12.98
C THR A 49 -3.00 14.52 -12.38
N GLU A 50 -3.53 13.64 -13.22
CA GLU A 50 -3.68 12.24 -12.87
C GLU A 50 -2.28 11.75 -12.53
N ARG A 51 -1.98 11.71 -11.22
CA ARG A 51 -0.81 10.99 -10.73
C ARG A 51 -1.06 9.54 -11.08
N SER A 52 -0.46 9.10 -12.18
CA SER A 52 -0.57 7.73 -12.65
C SER A 52 -0.15 6.80 -11.52
N GLU A 53 -1.08 5.94 -11.11
CA GLU A 53 -0.77 4.87 -10.18
C GLU A 53 0.09 3.82 -10.89
N GLU A 54 1.13 3.39 -10.22
CA GLU A 54 2.06 2.37 -10.68
C GLU A 54 1.99 1.16 -9.74
N LYS A 55 2.47 0.02 -10.19
CA LYS A 55 2.48 -1.20 -9.39
C LYS A 55 3.89 -1.73 -9.22
N ALA A 56 4.14 -2.35 -8.06
CA ALA A 56 5.36 -3.08 -7.76
C ALA A 56 5.03 -4.30 -6.88
N THR A 57 5.95 -5.24 -6.80
CA THR A 57 5.83 -6.38 -5.89
C THR A 57 6.81 -6.22 -4.75
N ILE A 58 6.33 -6.36 -3.50
CA ILE A 58 7.20 -6.40 -2.32
C ILE A 58 7.06 -7.76 -1.65
N THR A 59 8.20 -8.41 -1.43
CA THR A 59 8.31 -9.70 -0.73
C THR A 59 9.11 -9.51 0.55
N LEU A 60 8.63 -10.06 1.66
CA LEU A 60 9.34 -10.11 2.94
C LEU A 60 9.81 -11.54 3.21
N LEU A 61 11.08 -11.72 3.55
CA LEU A 61 11.68 -13.01 3.87
C LEU A 61 12.32 -12.98 5.28
N ASP A 62 12.25 -14.08 6.02
CA ASP A 62 13.12 -14.36 7.16
C ASP A 62 14.08 -15.48 6.79
N GLY A 63 15.34 -15.14 6.51
CA GLY A 63 16.24 -16.04 5.82
C GLY A 63 15.65 -16.44 4.46
N ASP A 64 15.41 -17.73 4.24
CA ASP A 64 14.80 -18.25 3.01
C ASP A 64 13.30 -18.48 3.12
N LYS A 65 12.69 -18.16 4.28
CA LYS A 65 11.26 -18.33 4.50
C LYS A 65 10.49 -17.09 4.07
N GLU A 66 9.54 -17.25 3.14
CA GLU A 66 8.62 -16.17 2.78
C GLU A 66 7.64 -15.86 3.92
N LEU A 67 7.62 -14.62 4.36
CA LEU A 67 6.70 -14.10 5.37
C LEU A 67 5.48 -13.46 4.72
N SER A 68 5.69 -12.72 3.63
CA SER A 68 4.65 -11.98 2.92
C SER A 68 5.09 -11.67 1.50
N LYS A 69 4.14 -11.70 0.56
CA LYS A 69 4.31 -11.20 -0.81
C LYS A 69 3.07 -10.44 -1.22
N LYS A 70 3.22 -9.16 -1.58
CA LYS A 70 2.11 -8.29 -1.96
C LYS A 70 2.42 -7.55 -3.27
N GLU A 71 1.45 -7.49 -4.18
CA GLU A 71 1.43 -6.48 -5.22
C GLU A 71 0.84 -5.20 -4.61
N ILE A 72 1.56 -4.10 -4.72
CA ILE A 72 1.17 -2.81 -4.18
C ILE A 72 0.97 -1.80 -5.30
N THR A 73 0.06 -0.85 -5.07
CA THR A 73 -0.14 0.31 -5.93
C THR A 73 0.43 1.54 -5.25
N PHE A 74 1.16 2.35 -5.97
CA PHE A 74 1.82 3.55 -5.45
C PHE A 74 1.79 4.68 -6.48
N LYS A 75 2.06 5.91 -6.04
CA LYS A 75 2.12 7.09 -6.91
C LYS A 75 3.48 7.18 -7.58
N LYS A 76 3.50 7.58 -8.85
CA LYS A 76 4.75 7.84 -9.54
C LYS A 76 5.69 8.71 -8.70
N ASP A 77 6.97 8.38 -8.70
CA ASP A 77 8.04 9.04 -7.95
C ASP A 77 7.95 8.94 -6.42
N GLN A 78 7.07 8.07 -5.88
CA GLN A 78 6.96 7.82 -4.45
C GLN A 78 8.21 7.10 -3.91
N LYS A 79 8.63 7.46 -2.70
CA LYS A 79 9.76 6.80 -2.03
C LYS A 79 9.36 5.42 -1.50
N LEU A 80 10.28 4.47 -1.62
CA LEU A 80 10.07 3.10 -1.13
C LEU A 80 9.68 3.08 0.35
N PHE A 81 10.29 3.94 1.17
CA PHE A 81 9.99 4.03 2.58
C PHE A 81 8.53 4.45 2.86
N ASP A 82 8.01 5.44 2.11
CA ASP A 82 6.64 5.90 2.26
C ASP A 82 5.65 4.81 1.83
N VAL A 83 5.95 4.13 0.72
CA VAL A 83 5.16 2.98 0.23
C VAL A 83 5.13 1.85 1.27
N LEU A 84 6.25 1.56 1.94
CA LEU A 84 6.29 0.57 3.02
C LEU A 84 5.38 0.99 4.17
N LYS A 85 5.43 2.24 4.63
CA LYS A 85 4.60 2.73 5.74
C LYS A 85 3.10 2.73 5.43
N GLU A 86 2.72 2.87 4.16
CA GLU A 86 1.33 2.78 3.72
C GLU A 86 0.79 1.34 3.68
N ASN A 87 1.66 0.34 3.50
CA ASN A 87 1.26 -1.05 3.21
C ASN A 87 1.65 -2.08 4.28
N TYR A 88 2.55 -1.71 5.20
CA TYR A 88 3.12 -2.58 6.21
C TYR A 88 3.22 -1.86 7.57
N SER A 89 3.28 -2.64 8.65
CA SER A 89 3.69 -2.11 9.95
C SER A 89 5.21 -1.93 9.94
N VAL A 90 5.69 -0.69 9.96
CA VAL A 90 7.12 -0.34 9.88
C VAL A 90 7.57 0.33 11.16
N GLU A 91 8.63 -0.19 11.79
CA GLU A 91 9.40 0.52 12.79
C GLU A 91 10.76 0.88 12.20
N ASP A 92 11.24 2.08 12.47
CA ASP A 92 12.51 2.60 11.94
C ASP A 92 13.27 3.42 12.98
N ASP A 93 14.60 3.43 12.85
CA ASP A 93 15.49 4.34 13.56
C ASP A 93 16.18 5.23 12.52
N ASP A 94 15.76 6.49 12.46
CA ASP A 94 16.20 7.49 11.47
C ASP A 94 16.20 7.00 10.01
N GLY A 95 15.22 6.17 9.66
CA GLY A 95 15.02 5.61 8.31
C GLY A 95 15.70 4.27 8.06
N MET A 96 16.45 3.76 9.02
CA MET A 96 16.87 2.39 9.03
C MET A 96 15.72 1.52 9.55
N ILE A 97 15.24 0.60 8.73
CA ILE A 97 14.12 -0.27 9.09
C ILE A 97 14.58 -1.22 10.19
N THR A 98 13.90 -1.20 11.33
CA THR A 98 14.17 -2.07 12.48
C THR A 98 13.14 -3.18 12.63
N SER A 99 11.91 -2.99 12.10
CA SER A 99 10.87 -4.02 12.09
C SER A 99 9.95 -3.86 10.87
N LEU A 100 9.52 -4.99 10.28
CA LEU A 100 8.50 -5.06 9.23
C LEU A 100 7.46 -6.11 9.59
N ASP A 101 6.17 -5.71 9.63
CA ASP A 101 5.02 -6.56 9.98
C ASP A 101 5.27 -7.38 11.28
N GLY A 102 5.92 -6.75 12.28
CA GLY A 102 6.21 -7.36 13.57
C GLY A 102 7.45 -8.26 13.61
N HIS A 103 8.19 -8.37 12.50
CA HIS A 103 9.47 -9.08 12.44
C HIS A 103 10.61 -8.09 12.67
N ALA A 104 11.14 -8.05 13.90
CA ALA A 104 12.21 -7.15 14.28
C ALA A 104 13.59 -7.74 13.93
N GLN A 105 14.53 -6.84 13.60
CA GLN A 105 15.95 -7.18 13.55
C GLN A 105 16.47 -7.55 14.94
N ASP A 106 17.55 -8.32 15.01
CA ASP A 106 18.21 -8.71 16.25
C ASP A 106 19.72 -8.47 16.17
N ALA A 107 20.14 -7.36 16.73
CA ALA A 107 21.57 -6.99 16.75
C ALA A 107 22.45 -7.97 17.54
N LYS A 108 21.88 -8.74 18.49
CA LYS A 108 22.65 -9.72 19.27
C LYS A 108 23.05 -10.94 18.43
N SER A 109 22.21 -11.30 17.47
CA SER A 109 22.45 -12.38 16.51
C SER A 109 22.92 -11.88 15.14
N ASN A 110 23.30 -10.60 15.02
CA ASN A 110 23.70 -9.97 13.74
C ASN A 110 22.64 -10.15 12.64
N LYS A 111 21.37 -10.05 13.00
CA LYS A 111 20.25 -10.25 12.09
C LYS A 111 19.59 -8.90 11.74
N TYR A 112 19.66 -8.51 10.46
CA TYR A 112 19.25 -7.19 10.00
C TYR A 112 18.37 -7.26 8.75
N TRP A 113 17.51 -6.26 8.56
CA TRP A 113 16.77 -6.08 7.33
C TRP A 113 17.68 -5.49 6.24
N VAL A 114 17.83 -6.24 5.17
CA VAL A 114 18.47 -5.80 3.91
C VAL A 114 17.48 -5.93 2.78
N PHE A 115 17.71 -5.27 1.65
CA PHE A 115 16.81 -5.41 0.51
C PHE A 115 17.52 -5.35 -0.84
N THR A 116 16.88 -5.97 -1.82
CA THR A 116 17.22 -5.93 -3.23
C THR A 116 16.08 -5.37 -4.05
N ILE A 117 16.38 -4.78 -5.20
CA ILE A 117 15.40 -4.37 -6.21
C ILE A 117 15.80 -5.02 -7.52
N ASN A 118 14.87 -5.78 -8.13
CA ASN A 118 15.08 -6.53 -9.36
C ASN A 118 16.32 -7.45 -9.29
N ASP A 119 16.50 -8.08 -8.14
CA ASP A 119 17.62 -8.96 -7.79
C ASP A 119 18.99 -8.25 -7.63
N GLU A 120 19.03 -6.91 -7.70
CA GLU A 120 20.23 -6.11 -7.46
C GLU A 120 20.27 -5.60 -6.02
N GLN A 121 21.43 -5.71 -5.37
CA GLN A 121 21.62 -5.20 -4.01
C GLN A 121 21.61 -3.67 -4.00
N VAL A 122 20.88 -3.08 -3.08
CA VAL A 122 20.74 -1.64 -2.94
C VAL A 122 21.57 -1.16 -1.74
N ASN A 123 22.58 -0.30 -2.01
CA ASN A 123 23.45 0.29 -0.98
C ASN A 123 22.95 1.65 -0.49
N LYS A 124 21.62 1.85 -0.50
CA LYS A 124 20.95 3.07 -0.04
C LYS A 124 19.80 2.71 0.88
N GLY A 125 19.46 3.61 1.80
CA GLY A 125 18.27 3.46 2.63
C GLY A 125 16.97 3.57 1.83
N ALA A 126 15.90 2.95 2.30
CA ALA A 126 14.58 2.99 1.65
C ALA A 126 14.05 4.43 1.46
N LYS A 127 14.43 5.38 2.33
CA LYS A 127 14.11 6.81 2.20
C LYS A 127 14.74 7.47 0.96
N GLU A 128 15.83 6.93 0.47
CA GLU A 128 16.55 7.50 -0.69
C GLU A 128 16.10 6.89 -2.01
N VAL A 129 15.50 5.70 -1.96
CA VAL A 129 15.07 4.95 -3.14
C VAL A 129 13.70 5.44 -3.61
N THR A 130 13.59 5.75 -4.90
CA THR A 130 12.32 6.01 -5.57
C THR A 130 11.89 4.73 -6.27
N LEU A 131 10.68 4.26 -5.95
CA LEU A 131 10.11 3.06 -6.54
C LEU A 131 9.70 3.33 -8.00
N LYS A 132 9.85 2.32 -8.85
CA LYS A 132 9.46 2.37 -10.26
C LYS A 132 8.40 1.31 -10.55
N LYS A 133 7.66 1.54 -11.61
CA LYS A 133 6.69 0.58 -12.13
C LYS A 133 7.36 -0.77 -12.37
N ASP A 134 6.66 -1.84 -11.95
CA ASP A 134 7.05 -3.24 -12.10
C ASP A 134 8.30 -3.65 -11.31
N ASP A 135 8.79 -2.81 -10.39
CA ASP A 135 9.89 -3.18 -9.50
C ASP A 135 9.51 -4.39 -8.63
N ARG A 136 10.47 -5.30 -8.48
CA ARG A 136 10.42 -6.41 -7.53
C ARG A 136 11.36 -6.09 -6.38
N VAL A 137 10.80 -5.75 -5.24
CA VAL A 137 11.55 -5.46 -4.01
C VAL A 137 11.50 -6.67 -3.10
N VAL A 138 12.64 -7.16 -2.66
CA VAL A 138 12.74 -8.25 -1.69
C VAL A 138 13.44 -7.73 -0.45
N PHE A 139 12.70 -7.63 0.65
CA PHE A 139 13.26 -7.40 1.99
C PHE A 139 13.58 -8.72 2.63
N LYS A 140 14.81 -8.90 3.06
CA LYS A 140 15.27 -10.11 3.74
C LYS A 140 15.81 -9.78 5.13
N LEU A 141 15.28 -10.45 6.13
CA LEU A 141 15.84 -10.45 7.47
C LEU A 141 16.98 -11.48 7.49
N GLU A 142 18.20 -11.01 7.27
CA GLU A 142 19.40 -11.82 7.03
C GLU A 142 20.34 -11.79 8.22
N GLN A 143 20.94 -12.94 8.53
CA GLN A 143 21.95 -13.08 9.57
C GLN A 143 23.34 -13.08 8.94
N PHE A 144 24.26 -12.25 9.47
CA PHE A 144 25.64 -12.07 9.02
C PHE A 144 26.66 -12.72 9.99
#